data_133b6003d1ace416ea75e5ddcfe5f611
#
_entry.id   133b6003d1ace416ea75e5ddcfe5f611
#
_cell.length_a   1.000
_cell.length_b   1.000
_cell.length_c   1.000
_cell.angle_alpha   90.00
_cell.angle_beta   90.00
_cell.angle_gamma   90.00
#
_symmetry.space_group_name_H-M   'P 1'
#
loop_
_entity.id
_entity.type
_entity.pdbx_description
1 polymer ?
#
loop_
_entity_poly.entity_id
_entity_poly.type
_entity_poly.pdbx_seq_one_letter_code
_entity_poly.pdbx_strand_id
1 'polypeptide(L)'
;MSLDQTETTVEALLVLNREFPHDPDVLYSTTHFYSELASRAAQELAATAPTSHQAEQLEAEAFESQQNWDRAIAEYKKILEQDPKVPGIHYRIGRIFLSKSPPEADTAKAEFDQELKIDPDNASAEFMLGEIARQAGQWDDAVEHFSRASKLDQGFQEAFLALGMSLNSAGKFSDAIVPLQNYIKMQPGDPAGHYQLATAYARTGHKPEAEREMALQREMSEKNPQAAQAPK
;
A
#
# COMPACT_ATOMS: atom_id res chain seq x y z
N MET A 1 -8.99 -0.11 34.70
CA MET A 1 -10.31 0.20 34.09
C MET A 1 -11.09 -1.11 34.03
N SER A 2 -12.34 -1.17 34.51
CA SER A 2 -13.16 -2.38 34.40
C SER A 2 -13.62 -2.58 32.93
N LEU A 3 -13.99 -3.81 32.57
CA LEU A 3 -14.50 -4.12 31.21
C LEU A 3 -15.67 -3.21 30.83
N ASP A 4 -16.64 -3.00 31.75
CA ASP A 4 -17.78 -2.10 31.53
C ASP A 4 -17.38 -0.66 31.24
N GLN A 5 -16.33 -0.13 31.88
CA GLN A 5 -15.84 1.22 31.60
C GLN A 5 -15.16 1.30 30.24
N THR A 6 -14.50 0.27 29.82
CA THR A 6 -13.84 0.21 28.51
C THR A 6 -14.90 0.22 27.39
N GLU A 7 -15.93 -0.61 27.50
CA GLU A 7 -17.03 -0.69 26.53
C GLU A 7 -17.75 0.65 26.40
N THR A 8 -18.17 1.24 27.54
CA THR A 8 -18.81 2.56 27.55
C THR A 8 -17.95 3.66 26.93
N THR A 9 -16.62 3.62 27.14
CA THR A 9 -15.70 4.60 26.57
C THR A 9 -15.56 4.41 25.05
N VAL A 10 -15.49 3.17 24.56
CA VAL A 10 -15.45 2.86 23.12
C VAL A 10 -16.71 3.40 22.44
N GLU A 11 -17.90 3.10 22.98
CA GLU A 11 -19.17 3.60 22.43
C GLU A 11 -19.22 5.13 22.36
N ALA A 12 -18.82 5.79 23.45
CA ALA A 12 -18.78 7.25 23.50
C ALA A 12 -17.82 7.84 22.44
N LEU A 13 -16.63 7.25 22.27
CA LEU A 13 -15.66 7.71 21.28
C LEU A 13 -16.15 7.46 19.83
N LEU A 14 -16.83 6.36 19.56
CA LEU A 14 -17.44 6.11 18.26
C LEU A 14 -18.52 7.14 17.92
N VAL A 15 -19.35 7.51 18.88
CA VAL A 15 -20.35 8.58 18.72
C VAL A 15 -19.66 9.91 18.47
N LEU A 16 -18.67 10.29 19.28
CA LEU A 16 -17.95 11.56 19.12
C LEU A 16 -17.25 11.67 17.76
N ASN A 17 -16.59 10.60 17.31
CA ASN A 17 -15.95 10.60 15.98
C ASN A 17 -16.96 10.74 14.83
N ARG A 18 -18.17 10.20 14.98
CA ARG A 18 -19.22 10.35 13.97
C ARG A 18 -19.78 11.78 13.94
N GLU A 19 -20.02 12.37 15.12
CA GLU A 19 -20.59 13.71 15.23
C GLU A 19 -19.56 14.82 14.96
N PHE A 20 -18.28 14.57 15.30
CA PHE A 20 -17.18 15.53 15.19
C PHE A 20 -15.94 14.92 14.53
N PRO A 21 -16.02 14.48 13.26
CA PRO A 21 -14.99 13.67 12.60
C PRO A 21 -13.65 14.38 12.38
N HIS A 22 -13.63 15.71 12.47
CA HIS A 22 -12.44 16.55 12.26
C HIS A 22 -12.05 17.38 13.49
N ASP A 23 -12.68 17.12 14.64
CA ASP A 23 -12.34 17.81 15.87
C ASP A 23 -11.02 17.28 16.44
N PRO A 24 -10.00 18.16 16.65
CA PRO A 24 -8.69 17.72 17.11
C PRO A 24 -8.69 17.03 18.47
N ASP A 25 -9.56 17.49 19.41
CA ASP A 25 -9.61 16.92 20.76
C ASP A 25 -10.27 15.54 20.74
N VAL A 26 -11.27 15.34 19.89
CA VAL A 26 -11.89 14.03 19.67
C VAL A 26 -10.89 13.07 19.04
N LEU A 27 -10.19 13.49 17.98
CA LEU A 27 -9.18 12.68 17.33
C LEU A 27 -8.03 12.32 18.27
N TYR A 28 -7.55 13.29 19.06
CA TYR A 28 -6.50 13.08 20.07
C TYR A 28 -6.94 12.06 21.12
N SER A 29 -8.12 12.25 21.72
CA SER A 29 -8.67 11.37 22.76
C SER A 29 -8.87 9.95 22.24
N THR A 30 -9.38 9.83 21.01
CA THR A 30 -9.57 8.54 20.33
C THR A 30 -8.26 7.82 20.11
N THR A 31 -7.27 8.52 19.57
CA THR A 31 -5.95 7.96 19.30
C THR A 31 -5.28 7.48 20.59
N HIS A 32 -5.34 8.30 21.65
CA HIS A 32 -4.73 7.96 22.94
C HIS A 32 -5.39 6.75 23.56
N PHE A 33 -6.71 6.70 23.58
CA PHE A 33 -7.46 5.59 24.17
C PHE A 33 -7.21 4.26 23.43
N TYR A 34 -7.28 4.25 22.09
CA TYR A 34 -7.01 3.03 21.32
C TYR A 34 -5.55 2.58 21.43
N SER A 35 -4.60 3.51 21.52
CA SER A 35 -3.18 3.18 21.76
C SER A 35 -2.98 2.51 23.13
N GLU A 36 -3.69 2.97 24.18
CA GLU A 36 -3.64 2.34 25.49
C GLU A 36 -4.24 0.93 25.47
N LEU A 37 -5.40 0.76 24.81
CA LEU A 37 -6.01 -0.57 24.65
C LEU A 37 -5.12 -1.53 23.89
N ALA A 38 -4.53 -1.08 22.78
CA ALA A 38 -3.61 -1.89 21.98
C ALA A 38 -2.39 -2.30 22.81
N SER A 39 -1.82 -1.37 23.59
CA SER A 39 -0.66 -1.66 24.46
C SER A 39 -0.98 -2.70 25.53
N ARG A 40 -2.16 -2.61 26.16
CA ARG A 40 -2.61 -3.60 27.15
C ARG A 40 -2.82 -4.98 26.51
N ALA A 41 -3.49 -5.03 25.36
CA ALA A 41 -3.71 -6.29 24.64
C ALA A 41 -2.38 -6.95 24.23
N ALA A 42 -1.41 -6.17 23.76
CA ALA A 42 -0.08 -6.66 23.43
C ALA A 42 0.67 -7.21 24.67
N GLN A 43 0.59 -6.51 25.80
CA GLN A 43 1.18 -6.97 27.06
C GLN A 43 0.53 -8.27 27.57
N GLU A 44 -0.79 -8.38 27.48
CA GLU A 44 -1.51 -9.58 27.86
C GLU A 44 -1.16 -10.77 26.95
N LEU A 45 -1.08 -10.53 25.64
CA LEU A 45 -0.66 -11.54 24.69
C LEU A 45 0.77 -12.03 24.99
N ALA A 46 1.70 -11.11 25.21
CA ALA A 46 3.09 -11.45 25.57
C ALA A 46 3.19 -12.22 26.91
N ALA A 47 2.30 -11.96 27.86
CA ALA A 47 2.27 -12.64 29.15
C ALA A 47 1.62 -14.03 29.09
N THR A 48 0.56 -14.19 28.28
CA THR A 48 -0.26 -15.41 28.24
C THR A 48 0.19 -16.39 27.16
N ALA A 49 0.72 -15.89 26.04
CA ALA A 49 1.11 -16.69 24.88
C ALA A 49 2.39 -16.14 24.21
N PRO A 50 3.53 -16.05 24.92
CA PRO A 50 4.75 -15.38 24.45
C PRO A 50 5.38 -16.01 23.18
N THR A 51 5.10 -17.28 22.92
CA THR A 51 5.60 -18.01 21.75
C THR A 51 4.53 -18.21 20.67
N SER A 52 3.42 -17.50 20.76
CA SER A 52 2.41 -17.53 19.70
C SER A 52 2.86 -16.71 18.49
N HIS A 53 2.45 -17.11 17.29
CA HIS A 53 2.73 -16.36 16.07
C HIS A 53 2.33 -14.88 16.19
N GLN A 54 1.24 -14.60 16.87
CA GLN A 54 0.76 -13.24 17.10
C GLN A 54 1.70 -12.42 17.99
N ALA A 55 2.24 -13.02 19.05
CA ALA A 55 3.19 -12.34 19.94
C ALA A 55 4.51 -12.05 19.22
N GLU A 56 5.05 -13.04 18.52
CA GLU A 56 6.26 -12.88 17.69
C GLU A 56 6.07 -11.86 16.57
N GLN A 57 4.88 -11.84 15.95
CA GLN A 57 4.56 -10.83 14.93
C GLN A 57 4.53 -9.42 15.50
N LEU A 58 3.91 -9.20 16.67
CA LEU A 58 3.90 -7.89 17.33
C LEU A 58 5.31 -7.44 17.72
N GLU A 59 6.18 -8.36 18.15
CA GLU A 59 7.58 -8.05 18.43
C GLU A 59 8.34 -7.66 17.17
N ALA A 60 8.14 -8.39 16.06
CA ALA A 60 8.70 -8.06 14.76
C ALA A 60 8.24 -6.68 14.27
N GLU A 61 6.94 -6.38 14.37
CA GLU A 61 6.37 -5.09 14.01
C GLU A 61 6.92 -3.94 14.88
N ALA A 62 7.17 -4.19 16.15
CA ALA A 62 7.81 -3.20 17.02
C ALA A 62 9.26 -2.89 16.57
N PHE A 63 10.02 -3.90 16.15
CA PHE A 63 11.36 -3.69 15.58
C PHE A 63 11.29 -3.01 14.21
N GLU A 64 10.31 -3.35 13.38
CA GLU A 64 10.06 -2.70 12.09
C GLU A 64 9.80 -1.20 12.28
N SER A 65 8.95 -0.81 13.23
CA SER A 65 8.65 0.59 13.55
C SER A 65 9.87 1.39 14.02
N GLN A 66 10.83 0.72 14.66
CA GLN A 66 12.12 1.28 15.09
C GLN A 66 13.18 1.25 13.99
N GLN A 67 12.85 0.78 12.78
CA GLN A 67 13.78 0.54 11.67
C GLN A 67 14.91 -0.44 12.03
N ASN A 68 14.70 -1.29 13.03
CA ASN A 68 15.63 -2.34 13.41
C ASN A 68 15.41 -3.56 12.53
N TRP A 69 15.78 -3.40 11.23
CA TRP A 69 15.44 -4.33 10.16
C TRP A 69 15.90 -5.76 10.43
N ASP A 70 17.12 -5.92 10.93
CA ASP A 70 17.70 -7.26 11.13
C ASP A 70 17.00 -8.02 12.26
N ARG A 71 16.59 -7.33 13.33
CA ARG A 71 15.78 -7.95 14.40
C ARG A 71 14.37 -8.25 13.92
N ALA A 72 13.73 -7.33 13.20
CA ALA A 72 12.40 -7.56 12.64
C ALA A 72 12.39 -8.82 11.75
N ILE A 73 13.36 -8.94 10.84
CA ILE A 73 13.51 -10.13 9.97
C ILE A 73 13.73 -11.39 10.81
N ALA A 74 14.55 -11.32 11.88
CA ALA A 74 14.81 -12.48 12.74
C ALA A 74 13.54 -12.97 13.44
N GLU A 75 12.70 -12.07 13.96
CA GLU A 75 11.43 -12.43 14.58
C GLU A 75 10.43 -13.00 13.56
N TYR A 76 10.28 -12.37 12.39
CA TYR A 76 9.45 -12.93 11.32
C TYR A 76 9.91 -14.33 10.87
N LYS A 77 11.21 -14.59 10.82
CA LYS A 77 11.75 -15.91 10.48
C LYS A 77 11.42 -16.98 11.52
N LYS A 78 11.35 -16.63 12.81
CA LYS A 78 10.90 -17.59 13.84
C LYS A 78 9.47 -18.07 13.57
N ILE A 79 8.58 -17.16 13.13
CA ILE A 79 7.21 -17.52 12.75
C ILE A 79 7.25 -18.55 11.61
N LEU A 80 8.05 -18.28 10.57
CA LEU A 80 8.18 -19.19 9.42
C LEU A 80 8.87 -20.52 9.76
N GLU A 81 9.71 -20.58 10.79
CA GLU A 81 10.28 -21.82 11.31
C GLU A 81 9.22 -22.71 11.97
N GLN A 82 8.22 -22.09 12.61
CA GLN A 82 7.10 -22.81 13.24
C GLN A 82 6.04 -23.22 12.22
N ASP A 83 5.66 -22.28 11.37
CA ASP A 83 4.72 -22.50 10.25
C ASP A 83 5.20 -21.77 8.98
N PRO A 84 5.79 -22.48 8.01
CA PRO A 84 6.26 -21.88 6.77
C PRO A 84 5.17 -21.34 5.85
N LYS A 85 3.90 -21.51 6.21
CA LYS A 85 2.75 -21.11 5.37
C LYS A 85 1.88 -20.01 5.99
N VAL A 86 2.39 -19.29 6.98
CA VAL A 86 1.68 -18.13 7.54
C VAL A 86 1.65 -17.02 6.50
N PRO A 87 0.45 -16.63 6.01
CA PRO A 87 0.34 -15.59 5.00
C PRO A 87 0.80 -14.22 5.53
N GLY A 88 1.36 -13.40 4.66
CA GLY A 88 1.77 -12.04 4.96
C GLY A 88 3.17 -11.89 5.55
N ILE A 89 3.79 -12.95 6.07
CA ILE A 89 5.12 -12.85 6.69
C ILE A 89 6.21 -12.64 5.65
N HIS A 90 6.22 -13.41 4.58
CA HIS A 90 7.15 -13.19 3.47
C HIS A 90 6.98 -11.81 2.84
N TYR A 91 5.74 -11.33 2.70
CA TYR A 91 5.46 -9.97 2.22
C TYR A 91 6.12 -8.90 3.13
N ARG A 92 5.99 -9.02 4.45
CA ARG A 92 6.62 -8.09 5.41
C ARG A 92 8.15 -8.11 5.31
N ILE A 93 8.75 -9.31 5.25
CA ILE A 93 10.21 -9.46 5.08
C ILE A 93 10.66 -8.80 3.77
N GLY A 94 9.96 -9.04 2.66
CA GLY A 94 10.25 -8.43 1.37
C GLY A 94 10.21 -6.89 1.43
N ARG A 95 9.21 -6.31 2.09
CA ARG A 95 9.12 -4.86 2.31
C ARG A 95 10.29 -4.32 3.10
N ILE A 96 10.74 -5.03 4.14
CA ILE A 96 11.90 -4.63 4.93
C ILE A 96 13.15 -4.58 4.05
N PHE A 97 13.37 -5.58 3.17
CA PHE A 97 14.52 -5.56 2.27
C PHE A 97 14.51 -4.37 1.31
N LEU A 98 13.33 -3.92 0.86
CA LEU A 98 13.21 -2.69 0.06
C LEU A 98 13.44 -1.41 0.89
N SER A 99 13.19 -1.44 2.20
CA SER A 99 13.37 -0.30 3.09
C SER A 99 14.80 -0.12 3.58
N LYS A 100 15.68 -1.10 3.37
CA LYS A 100 17.11 -0.99 3.69
C LYS A 100 17.81 0.04 2.81
N SER A 101 18.95 0.49 3.24
CA SER A 101 19.80 1.42 2.48
C SER A 101 21.21 0.83 2.34
N PRO A 102 21.60 0.36 1.14
CA PRO A 102 20.83 0.33 -0.11
C PRO A 102 19.71 -0.73 -0.08
N PRO A 103 18.64 -0.57 -0.91
CA PRO A 103 17.60 -1.58 -1.04
C PRO A 103 18.14 -2.91 -1.61
N GLU A 104 17.64 -4.03 -1.07
CA GLU A 104 17.99 -5.39 -1.51
C GLU A 104 16.88 -5.96 -2.39
N ALA A 105 16.73 -5.42 -3.61
CA ALA A 105 15.59 -5.70 -4.49
C ALA A 105 15.47 -7.18 -4.89
N ASP A 106 16.58 -7.87 -5.17
CA ASP A 106 16.56 -9.29 -5.56
C ASP A 106 16.09 -10.18 -4.39
N THR A 107 16.53 -9.87 -3.16
CA THR A 107 16.10 -10.59 -1.96
C THR A 107 14.61 -10.32 -1.69
N ALA A 108 14.18 -9.06 -1.82
CA ALA A 108 12.78 -8.69 -1.67
C ALA A 108 11.89 -9.41 -2.68
N LYS A 109 12.32 -9.48 -3.95
CA LYS A 109 11.60 -10.22 -4.99
C LYS A 109 11.42 -11.69 -4.60
N ALA A 110 12.48 -12.34 -4.14
CA ALA A 110 12.40 -13.74 -3.72
C ALA A 110 11.39 -13.94 -2.58
N GLU A 111 11.30 -13.02 -1.64
CA GLU A 111 10.32 -13.07 -0.54
C GLU A 111 8.89 -12.86 -1.06
N PHE A 112 8.63 -11.90 -1.96
CA PHE A 112 7.31 -11.73 -2.56
C PHE A 112 6.89 -12.93 -3.39
N ASP A 113 7.83 -13.57 -4.11
CA ASP A 113 7.57 -14.82 -4.84
C ASP A 113 7.20 -15.98 -3.89
N GLN A 114 7.75 -16.02 -2.67
CA GLN A 114 7.32 -17.00 -1.66
C GLN A 114 5.93 -16.68 -1.12
N GLU A 115 5.65 -15.40 -0.85
CA GLU A 115 4.30 -14.99 -0.43
C GLU A 115 3.24 -15.43 -1.41
N LEU A 116 3.45 -15.22 -2.72
CA LEU A 116 2.51 -15.62 -3.75
C LEU A 116 2.34 -17.14 -3.93
N LYS A 117 3.25 -17.96 -3.41
CA LYS A 117 3.04 -19.42 -3.33
C LYS A 117 2.12 -19.81 -2.16
N ILE A 118 2.07 -18.98 -1.12
CA ILE A 118 1.25 -19.18 0.07
C ILE A 118 -0.13 -18.56 -0.15
N ASP A 119 -0.14 -17.31 -0.58
CA ASP A 119 -1.33 -16.50 -0.89
C ASP A 119 -1.23 -15.95 -2.32
N PRO A 120 -1.73 -16.70 -3.32
CA PRO A 120 -1.73 -16.27 -4.72
C PRO A 120 -2.58 -15.03 -5.00
N ASP A 121 -3.49 -14.69 -4.09
CA ASP A 121 -4.41 -13.55 -4.22
C ASP A 121 -3.88 -12.29 -3.51
N ASN A 122 -2.63 -12.27 -3.07
CA ASN A 122 -2.00 -11.12 -2.43
C ASN A 122 -1.70 -10.01 -3.44
N ALA A 123 -2.67 -9.12 -3.64
CA ALA A 123 -2.54 -7.98 -4.56
C ALA A 123 -1.35 -7.06 -4.21
N SER A 124 -1.03 -6.93 -2.92
CA SER A 124 0.10 -6.11 -2.47
C SER A 124 1.45 -6.72 -2.86
N ALA A 125 1.60 -8.05 -2.79
CA ALA A 125 2.81 -8.72 -3.22
C ALA A 125 3.02 -8.59 -4.75
N GLU A 126 1.94 -8.78 -5.54
CA GLU A 126 1.98 -8.52 -6.98
C GLU A 126 2.35 -7.07 -7.28
N PHE A 127 1.79 -6.10 -6.56
CA PHE A 127 2.13 -4.69 -6.74
C PHE A 127 3.62 -4.42 -6.47
N MET A 128 4.18 -4.98 -5.40
CA MET A 128 5.60 -4.79 -5.06
C MET A 128 6.54 -5.42 -6.09
N LEU A 129 6.18 -6.57 -6.66
CA LEU A 129 6.92 -7.17 -7.78
C LEU A 129 6.89 -6.28 -9.02
N GLY A 130 5.72 -5.70 -9.31
CA GLY A 130 5.57 -4.70 -10.38
C GLY A 130 6.45 -3.48 -10.16
N GLU A 131 6.54 -2.97 -8.94
CA GLU A 131 7.41 -1.83 -8.61
C GLU A 131 8.90 -2.16 -8.78
N ILE A 132 9.35 -3.35 -8.37
CA ILE A 132 10.72 -3.81 -8.60
C ILE A 132 11.01 -3.88 -10.11
N ALA A 133 10.12 -4.49 -10.89
CA ALA A 133 10.27 -4.60 -12.34
C ALA A 133 10.28 -3.20 -13.01
N ARG A 134 9.40 -2.30 -12.57
CA ARG A 134 9.32 -0.91 -13.08
C ARG A 134 10.62 -0.15 -12.81
N GLN A 135 11.19 -0.26 -11.62
CA GLN A 135 12.46 0.38 -11.26
C GLN A 135 13.63 -0.19 -12.06
N ALA A 136 13.56 -1.46 -12.43
CA ALA A 136 14.55 -2.11 -13.31
C ALA A 136 14.33 -1.79 -14.81
N GLY A 137 13.27 -1.04 -15.18
CA GLY A 137 12.91 -0.76 -16.57
C GLY A 137 12.34 -1.95 -17.33
N GLN A 138 11.95 -3.01 -16.62
CA GLN A 138 11.35 -4.23 -17.16
C GLN A 138 9.83 -4.00 -17.33
N TRP A 139 9.47 -3.18 -18.35
CA TRP A 139 8.10 -2.68 -18.49
C TRP A 139 7.05 -3.78 -18.71
N ASP A 140 7.39 -4.84 -19.43
CA ASP A 140 6.45 -5.94 -19.70
C ASP A 140 6.16 -6.75 -18.42
N ASP A 141 7.18 -7.02 -17.60
CA ASP A 141 7.03 -7.69 -16.31
C ASP A 141 6.22 -6.81 -15.33
N ALA A 142 6.51 -5.50 -15.30
CA ALA A 142 5.76 -4.54 -14.50
C ALA A 142 4.28 -4.52 -14.88
N VAL A 143 3.96 -4.51 -16.18
CA VAL A 143 2.59 -4.57 -16.70
C VAL A 143 1.88 -5.85 -16.25
N GLU A 144 2.56 -7.00 -16.31
CA GLU A 144 1.99 -8.28 -15.88
C GLU A 144 1.60 -8.24 -14.40
N HIS A 145 2.53 -7.84 -13.54
CA HIS A 145 2.33 -7.79 -12.09
C HIS A 145 1.26 -6.76 -11.68
N PHE A 146 1.32 -5.52 -12.22
CA PHE A 146 0.29 -4.51 -11.91
C PHE A 146 -1.09 -4.90 -12.46
N SER A 147 -1.15 -5.60 -13.60
CA SER A 147 -2.40 -6.13 -14.13
C SER A 147 -3.02 -7.19 -13.21
N ARG A 148 -2.19 -8.03 -12.58
CA ARG A 148 -2.67 -8.99 -11.57
C ARG A 148 -3.14 -8.25 -10.32
N ALA A 149 -2.34 -7.34 -9.77
CA ALA A 149 -2.70 -6.56 -8.58
C ALA A 149 -4.05 -5.84 -8.76
N SER A 150 -4.26 -5.15 -9.90
CA SER A 150 -5.51 -4.42 -10.18
C SER A 150 -6.72 -5.31 -10.42
N LYS A 151 -6.53 -6.58 -10.78
CA LYS A 151 -7.61 -7.57 -10.91
C LYS A 151 -7.98 -8.19 -9.56
N LEU A 152 -6.98 -8.45 -8.72
CA LEU A 152 -7.17 -9.02 -7.38
C LEU A 152 -7.85 -8.02 -6.45
N ASP A 153 -7.48 -6.75 -6.54
CA ASP A 153 -8.13 -5.68 -5.78
C ASP A 153 -8.54 -4.52 -6.71
N GLN A 154 -9.84 -4.44 -7.02
CA GLN A 154 -10.39 -3.39 -7.85
C GLN A 154 -10.43 -2.01 -7.18
N GLY A 155 -10.21 -1.94 -5.87
CA GLY A 155 -10.05 -0.70 -5.11
C GLY A 155 -8.60 -0.21 -5.04
N PHE A 156 -7.63 -1.00 -5.51
CA PHE A 156 -6.21 -0.67 -5.44
C PHE A 156 -5.82 0.36 -6.50
N GLN A 157 -6.14 1.60 -6.22
CA GLN A 157 -5.96 2.73 -7.14
C GLN A 157 -4.52 2.88 -7.64
N GLU A 158 -3.51 2.69 -6.77
CA GLU A 158 -2.09 2.78 -7.12
C GLU A 158 -1.71 1.73 -8.18
N ALA A 159 -2.30 0.54 -8.12
CA ALA A 159 -2.05 -0.51 -9.12
C ALA A 159 -2.58 -0.11 -10.50
N PHE A 160 -3.73 0.56 -10.58
CA PHE A 160 -4.27 1.06 -11.86
C PHE A 160 -3.41 2.18 -12.45
N LEU A 161 -2.92 3.10 -11.63
CA LEU A 161 -2.01 4.15 -12.10
C LEU A 161 -0.69 3.56 -12.59
N ALA A 162 -0.08 2.70 -11.78
CA ALA A 162 1.20 2.05 -12.10
C ALA A 162 1.11 1.19 -13.36
N LEU A 163 -0.02 0.46 -13.54
CA LEU A 163 -0.31 -0.28 -14.76
C LEU A 163 -0.35 0.64 -15.98
N GLY A 164 -1.11 1.73 -15.90
CA GLY A 164 -1.23 2.69 -16.98
C GLY A 164 0.10 3.36 -17.33
N MET A 165 0.89 3.73 -16.34
CA MET A 165 2.24 4.30 -16.52
C MET A 165 3.19 3.30 -17.18
N SER A 166 3.18 2.04 -16.73
CA SER A 166 4.03 0.98 -17.29
C SER A 166 3.62 0.64 -18.72
N LEU A 167 2.33 0.61 -19.03
CA LEU A 167 1.83 0.43 -20.39
C LEU A 167 2.25 1.59 -21.34
N ASN A 168 2.18 2.84 -20.86
CA ASN A 168 2.69 3.99 -21.61
C ASN A 168 4.21 3.85 -21.86
N SER A 169 4.97 3.46 -20.83
CA SER A 169 6.43 3.27 -20.93
C SER A 169 6.81 2.11 -21.87
N ALA A 170 5.98 1.05 -21.89
CA ALA A 170 6.12 -0.07 -22.85
C ALA A 170 5.65 0.27 -24.28
N GLY A 171 5.13 1.49 -24.52
CA GLY A 171 4.57 1.89 -25.80
C GLY A 171 3.19 1.28 -26.13
N LYS A 172 2.55 0.62 -25.15
CA LYS A 172 1.22 0.00 -25.26
C LYS A 172 0.11 1.00 -24.96
N PHE A 173 0.11 2.13 -25.65
CA PHE A 173 -0.72 3.29 -25.33
C PHE A 173 -2.22 3.00 -25.37
N SER A 174 -2.70 2.17 -26.31
CA SER A 174 -4.11 1.80 -26.38
C SER A 174 -4.57 1.04 -25.14
N ASP A 175 -3.71 0.17 -24.61
CA ASP A 175 -4.02 -0.66 -23.45
C ASP A 175 -3.98 0.15 -22.14
N ALA A 176 -3.24 1.26 -22.11
CA ALA A 176 -3.14 2.16 -20.97
C ALA A 176 -4.43 2.94 -20.68
N ILE A 177 -5.29 3.14 -21.69
CA ILE A 177 -6.48 4.00 -21.57
C ILE A 177 -7.43 3.51 -20.47
N VAL A 178 -7.80 2.22 -20.48
CA VAL A 178 -8.79 1.68 -19.54
C VAL A 178 -8.30 1.70 -18.08
N PRO A 179 -7.10 1.23 -17.75
CA PRO A 179 -6.57 1.35 -16.40
C PRO A 179 -6.53 2.79 -15.90
N LEU A 180 -6.09 3.75 -16.72
CA LEU A 180 -6.01 5.15 -16.34
C LEU A 180 -7.39 5.79 -16.16
N GLN A 181 -8.38 5.42 -16.96
CA GLN A 181 -9.77 5.83 -16.74
C GLN A 181 -10.32 5.28 -15.42
N ASN A 182 -10.00 4.05 -15.06
CA ASN A 182 -10.41 3.48 -13.76
C ASN A 182 -9.74 4.21 -12.60
N TYR A 183 -8.44 4.51 -12.71
CA TYR A 183 -7.75 5.34 -11.73
C TYR A 183 -8.41 6.70 -11.54
N ILE A 184 -8.69 7.44 -12.62
CA ILE A 184 -9.31 8.78 -12.56
C ILE A 184 -10.71 8.73 -11.95
N LYS A 185 -11.48 7.66 -12.14
CA LYS A 185 -12.77 7.50 -11.45
C LYS A 185 -12.62 7.42 -9.94
N MET A 186 -11.54 6.81 -9.44
CA MET A 186 -11.25 6.69 -8.01
C MET A 186 -10.57 7.96 -7.47
N GLN A 187 -9.72 8.60 -8.27
CA GLN A 187 -8.93 9.78 -7.92
C GLN A 187 -9.10 10.91 -8.96
N PRO A 188 -10.29 11.53 -9.04
CA PRO A 188 -10.59 12.53 -10.07
C PRO A 188 -9.82 13.86 -9.91
N GLY A 189 -9.21 14.08 -8.75
CA GLY A 189 -8.42 15.27 -8.44
C GLY A 189 -6.92 15.12 -8.62
N ASP A 190 -6.43 13.92 -8.98
CA ASP A 190 -5.00 13.71 -9.16
C ASP A 190 -4.53 14.07 -10.58
N PRO A 191 -3.65 15.09 -10.73
CA PRO A 191 -3.14 15.50 -12.03
C PRO A 191 -2.30 14.41 -12.73
N ALA A 192 -1.71 13.46 -11.99
CA ALA A 192 -0.89 12.40 -12.56
C ALA A 192 -1.70 11.46 -13.46
N GLY A 193 -2.90 11.07 -13.03
CA GLY A 193 -3.81 10.24 -13.83
C GLY A 193 -4.18 10.90 -15.16
N HIS A 194 -4.58 12.18 -15.10
CA HIS A 194 -4.94 12.97 -16.28
C HIS A 194 -3.76 13.13 -17.26
N TYR A 195 -2.56 13.39 -16.74
CA TYR A 195 -1.36 13.48 -17.56
C TYR A 195 -1.06 12.18 -18.31
N GLN A 196 -1.13 11.04 -17.62
CA GLN A 196 -0.86 9.73 -18.20
C GLN A 196 -1.93 9.35 -19.24
N LEU A 197 -3.20 9.64 -18.97
CA LEU A 197 -4.30 9.39 -19.91
C LEU A 197 -4.20 10.29 -21.15
N ALA A 198 -3.85 11.57 -20.97
CA ALA A 198 -3.58 12.47 -22.08
C ALA A 198 -2.46 11.96 -22.97
N THR A 199 -1.39 11.42 -22.37
CA THR A 199 -0.28 10.81 -23.10
C THR A 199 -0.76 9.63 -23.95
N ALA A 200 -1.54 8.71 -23.36
CA ALA A 200 -2.10 7.57 -24.07
C ALA A 200 -3.00 8.00 -25.26
N TYR A 201 -3.90 8.96 -25.02
CA TYR A 201 -4.75 9.50 -26.09
C TYR A 201 -3.97 10.20 -27.20
N ALA A 202 -2.98 11.01 -26.86
CA ALA A 202 -2.16 11.70 -27.87
C ALA A 202 -1.41 10.72 -28.77
N ARG A 203 -0.88 9.64 -28.19
CA ARG A 203 -0.11 8.61 -28.90
C ARG A 203 -0.98 7.66 -29.72
N THR A 204 -2.28 7.58 -29.41
CA THR A 204 -3.27 6.79 -30.17
C THR A 204 -4.10 7.62 -31.14
N GLY A 205 -3.80 8.91 -31.30
CA GLY A 205 -4.45 9.79 -32.25
C GLY A 205 -5.77 10.43 -31.79
N HIS A 206 -6.17 10.23 -30.56
CA HIS A 206 -7.37 10.80 -29.94
C HIS A 206 -7.08 12.22 -29.43
N LYS A 207 -6.82 13.14 -30.36
CA LYS A 207 -6.37 14.51 -30.03
C LYS A 207 -7.34 15.30 -29.16
N PRO A 208 -8.68 15.31 -29.45
CA PRO A 208 -9.62 16.07 -28.60
C PRO A 208 -9.65 15.58 -27.16
N GLU A 209 -9.58 14.28 -26.95
CA GLU A 209 -9.55 13.66 -25.62
C GLU A 209 -8.23 13.99 -24.90
N ALA A 210 -7.11 13.94 -25.61
CA ALA A 210 -5.81 14.31 -25.06
C ALA A 210 -5.77 15.78 -24.60
N GLU A 211 -6.31 16.70 -25.41
CA GLU A 211 -6.39 18.14 -25.07
C GLU A 211 -7.26 18.36 -23.83
N ARG A 212 -8.39 17.66 -23.75
CA ARG A 212 -9.28 17.72 -22.58
C ARG A 212 -8.59 17.26 -21.29
N GLU A 213 -7.92 16.09 -21.33
CA GLU A 213 -7.23 15.56 -20.17
C GLU A 213 -6.05 16.45 -19.77
N MET A 214 -5.33 17.05 -20.72
CA MET A 214 -4.28 18.03 -20.42
C MET A 214 -4.81 19.31 -19.79
N ALA A 215 -6.02 19.77 -20.16
CA ALA A 215 -6.66 20.92 -19.52
C ALA A 215 -7.03 20.59 -18.06
N LEU A 216 -7.61 19.41 -17.79
CA LEU A 216 -7.91 18.94 -16.46
C LEU A 216 -6.65 18.81 -15.59
N GLN A 217 -5.59 18.23 -16.14
CA GLN A 217 -4.30 18.12 -15.45
C GLN A 217 -3.78 19.50 -15.00
N ARG A 218 -3.83 20.52 -15.87
CA ARG A 218 -3.41 21.89 -15.51
C ARG A 218 -4.28 22.48 -14.42
N GLU A 219 -5.59 22.38 -14.54
CA GLU A 219 -6.54 22.87 -13.55
C GLU A 219 -6.31 22.24 -12.16
N MET A 220 -6.08 20.90 -12.11
CA MET A 220 -5.81 20.20 -10.84
C MET A 220 -4.45 20.61 -10.25
N SER A 221 -3.42 20.77 -11.09
CA SER A 221 -2.08 21.22 -10.65
C SER A 221 -2.12 22.65 -10.09
N GLU A 222 -2.95 23.53 -10.65
CA GLU A 222 -3.11 24.90 -10.15
C GLU A 222 -3.85 24.94 -8.79
N LYS A 223 -4.84 24.05 -8.61
CA LYS A 223 -5.59 23.94 -7.36
C LYS A 223 -4.80 23.26 -6.23
N ASN A 224 -3.88 22.39 -6.56
CA ASN A 224 -3.04 21.67 -5.60
C ASN A 224 -1.56 21.71 -5.98
N PRO A 225 -0.85 22.83 -5.70
CA PRO A 225 0.56 22.99 -6.07
C PRO A 225 1.51 21.94 -5.42
N GLN A 226 1.09 21.33 -4.31
CA GLN A 226 1.89 20.29 -3.64
C GLN A 226 1.83 18.94 -4.37
N ALA A 227 0.72 18.59 -4.99
CA ALA A 227 0.59 17.39 -5.81
C ALA A 227 1.42 17.46 -7.12
N ALA A 228 1.70 18.67 -7.61
CA ALA A 228 2.51 18.89 -8.81
C ALA A 228 4.03 18.65 -8.60
N GLN A 229 4.48 18.48 -7.35
CA GLN A 229 5.89 18.30 -6.98
C GLN A 229 6.25 16.84 -6.65
N ALA A 230 5.37 15.87 -6.90
CA ALA A 230 5.70 14.47 -6.75
C ALA A 230 6.87 14.08 -7.68
N PRO A 231 7.87 13.33 -7.21
CA PRO A 231 9.09 13.03 -7.98
C PRO A 231 8.74 12.26 -9.26
N LYS A 232 9.42 12.70 -10.34
CA LYS A 232 9.36 12.09 -11.67
C LYS A 232 10.02 10.72 -11.68
#